data_a2105c3c5af418d2722a6929774cc9b5
#
_entry.id   a2105c3c5af418d2722a6929774cc9b5
#
_cell.length_a   1.000
_cell.length_b   1.000
_cell.length_c   1.000
_cell.angle_alpha   90.00
_cell.angle_beta   90.00
_cell.angle_gamma   90.00
#
_symmetry.space_group_name_H-M   'P 1'
#
loop_
_entity.id
_entity.type
_entity.pdbx_description
1 polymer ?
#
loop_
_entity_poly.entity_id
_entity_poly.type
_entity_poly.pdbx_seq_one_letter_code
_entity_poly.pdbx_strand_id
1 'polypeptide(L)'
;MLPPAHLARLTTLVATLLAGAGGAWADVGGTVSLQTDARERGMSYSANRPSAQLGLAWDGDAGWYAGAQLAHARFSQHRGAAVLLYGGRVIELTPGLDGEAGLVAHAYENVSSYDYQEVYVGLLGERWNLRAYLSPDYYGIGQRSLYAEFNLRWPLMKGVAAVGHVGLLHGWGGQVSPYADSRNATRMDVRLGASWQLGAGSDLQLAWTAAGRGGPYTWMDATRRRTVVLGLTVAF
;
A
#
# COMPACT_ATOMS: atom_id res chain seq x y z
N MET A 1 -3.19 11.52 -26.26
CA MET A 1 -2.20 12.24 -25.43
C MET A 1 -2.95 13.27 -24.61
N LEU A 2 -3.28 12.98 -23.36
CA LEU A 2 -3.80 13.96 -22.41
C LEU A 2 -2.60 14.62 -21.72
N PRO A 3 -2.64 15.93 -21.46
CA PRO A 3 -1.47 16.67 -20.99
C PRO A 3 -1.14 16.36 -19.52
N PRO A 4 0.08 16.62 -19.05
CA PRO A 4 0.58 16.32 -17.69
C PRO A 4 -0.08 17.13 -16.57
N ALA A 5 -1.24 17.74 -16.85
CA ALA A 5 -1.97 18.60 -15.93
C ALA A 5 -2.57 17.89 -14.70
N HIS A 6 -2.69 16.55 -14.73
CA HIS A 6 -3.30 15.82 -13.62
C HIS A 6 -2.34 15.62 -12.43
N LEU A 7 -1.06 15.33 -12.68
CA LEU A 7 -0.08 15.25 -11.59
C LEU A 7 0.23 16.61 -10.96
N ALA A 8 0.28 17.67 -11.77
CA ALA A 8 0.44 19.03 -11.25
C ALA A 8 -0.74 19.46 -10.36
N ARG A 9 -1.95 18.95 -10.63
CA ARG A 9 -3.12 19.20 -9.77
C ARG A 9 -3.11 18.34 -8.50
N LEU A 10 -2.60 17.11 -8.56
CA LEU A 10 -2.44 16.25 -7.40
C LEU A 10 -1.34 16.76 -6.45
N THR A 11 -0.20 17.17 -6.98
CA THR A 11 0.87 17.80 -6.17
C THR A 11 0.43 19.14 -5.54
N THR A 12 -0.37 19.92 -6.23
CA THR A 12 -0.96 21.15 -5.67
C THR A 12 -1.99 20.84 -4.59
N LEU A 13 -2.77 19.77 -4.73
CA LEU A 13 -3.77 19.36 -3.72
C LEU A 13 -3.10 18.90 -2.42
N VAL A 14 -2.03 18.11 -2.50
CA VAL A 14 -1.24 17.68 -1.33
C VAL A 14 -0.60 18.87 -0.64
N ALA A 15 -0.01 19.83 -1.40
CA ALA A 15 0.57 21.04 -0.85
C ALA A 15 -0.49 21.97 -0.21
N THR A 16 -1.72 22.00 -0.73
CA THR A 16 -2.82 22.83 -0.20
C THR A 16 -3.41 22.22 1.07
N LEU A 17 -3.45 20.89 1.20
CA LEU A 17 -3.86 20.20 2.43
C LEU A 17 -2.89 20.48 3.58
N LEU A 18 -1.58 20.55 3.29
CA LEU A 18 -0.55 20.87 4.28
C LEU A 18 -0.55 22.37 4.67
N ALA A 19 -0.97 23.27 3.78
CA ALA A 19 -1.01 24.71 4.05
C ALA A 19 -2.25 25.18 4.83
N GLY A 20 -3.31 24.36 4.89
CA GLY A 20 -4.58 24.67 5.57
C GLY A 20 -4.65 24.26 7.04
N ALA A 21 -3.64 23.57 7.57
CA ALA A 21 -3.63 23.02 8.94
C ALA A 21 -3.13 24.04 9.99
N GLY A 22 -3.53 25.29 9.88
CA GLY A 22 -3.28 26.28 10.91
C GLY A 22 -4.36 26.27 11.98
N GLY A 23 -4.15 25.52 13.10
CA GLY A 23 -4.91 25.79 14.30
C GLY A 23 -5.58 24.63 15.05
N ALA A 24 -5.29 23.35 14.74
CA ALA A 24 -5.64 22.21 15.59
C ALA A 24 -4.37 21.35 15.77
N TRP A 25 -4.23 20.71 16.90
CA TRP A 25 -3.10 19.82 17.23
C TRP A 25 -3.18 18.55 16.36
N ALA A 26 -2.78 18.68 15.12
CA ALA A 26 -2.71 17.59 14.15
C ALA A 26 -1.24 17.19 14.05
N ASP A 27 -0.94 15.92 14.35
CA ASP A 27 0.40 15.39 14.13
C ASP A 27 0.57 15.09 12.63
N VAL A 28 1.55 15.76 12.02
CA VAL A 28 2.00 15.45 10.67
C VAL A 28 3.34 14.75 10.76
N GLY A 29 3.39 13.51 10.29
CA GLY A 29 4.61 12.71 10.22
C GLY A 29 5.02 12.43 8.79
N GLY A 30 6.32 12.28 8.58
CA GLY A 30 6.88 11.89 7.30
C GLY A 30 7.73 10.62 7.40
N THR A 31 7.84 9.87 6.30
CA THR A 31 8.72 8.71 6.19
C THR A 31 9.47 8.71 4.87
N VAL A 32 10.72 8.32 4.90
CA VAL A 32 11.48 7.92 3.71
C VAL A 32 11.84 6.46 3.83
N SER A 33 11.56 5.68 2.79
CA SER A 33 11.88 4.26 2.75
C SER A 33 12.70 3.91 1.51
N LEU A 34 13.69 3.04 1.70
CA LEU A 34 14.45 2.41 0.63
C LEU A 34 14.25 0.91 0.71
N GLN A 35 13.83 0.29 -0.37
CA GLN A 35 13.60 -1.15 -0.44
C GLN A 35 14.32 -1.76 -1.63
N THR A 36 14.84 -2.98 -1.47
CA THR A 36 15.47 -3.72 -2.58
C THR A 36 14.47 -4.12 -3.65
N ASP A 37 13.17 -4.19 -3.30
CA ASP A 37 12.07 -4.49 -4.20
C ASP A 37 10.77 -3.98 -3.54
N ALA A 38 10.09 -3.04 -4.19
CA ALA A 38 8.82 -2.51 -3.70
C ALA A 38 7.67 -3.39 -4.17
N ARG A 39 6.86 -3.85 -3.22
CA ARG A 39 5.79 -4.82 -3.49
C ARG A 39 4.45 -4.38 -2.93
N GLU A 40 3.43 -4.63 -3.72
CA GLU A 40 2.03 -4.49 -3.33
C GLU A 40 1.32 -5.82 -3.56
N ARG A 41 0.61 -6.33 -2.54
CA ARG A 41 -0.14 -7.59 -2.62
C ARG A 41 0.71 -8.73 -3.20
N GLY A 42 1.96 -8.82 -2.72
CA GLY A 42 2.94 -9.82 -3.13
C GLY A 42 3.58 -9.62 -4.50
N MET A 43 3.14 -8.64 -5.30
CA MET A 43 3.67 -8.36 -6.63
C MET A 43 4.61 -7.15 -6.63
N SER A 44 5.76 -7.26 -7.32
CA SER A 44 6.67 -6.13 -7.46
C SER A 44 6.11 -5.07 -8.40
N TYR A 45 6.03 -3.83 -7.94
CA TYR A 45 5.76 -2.68 -8.79
C TYR A 45 7.04 -1.86 -9.12
N SER A 46 8.20 -2.33 -8.65
CA SER A 46 9.51 -1.78 -9.01
C SER A 46 10.31 -2.65 -9.99
N ALA A 47 9.68 -3.67 -10.60
CA ALA A 47 10.29 -4.64 -11.51
C ALA A 47 11.47 -5.40 -10.87
N ASN A 48 11.32 -5.83 -9.60
CA ASN A 48 12.33 -6.50 -8.77
C ASN A 48 13.63 -5.68 -8.63
N ARG A 49 13.54 -4.37 -8.59
CA ARG A 49 14.68 -3.43 -8.45
C ARG A 49 14.48 -2.54 -7.23
N PRO A 50 15.55 -1.93 -6.72
CA PRO A 50 15.45 -0.98 -5.63
C PRO A 50 14.50 0.17 -5.95
N SER A 51 13.73 0.57 -4.94
CA SER A 51 12.77 1.67 -4.99
C SER A 51 12.88 2.52 -3.74
N ALA A 52 12.79 3.83 -3.94
CA ALA A 52 12.62 4.81 -2.88
C ALA A 52 11.14 5.19 -2.76
N GLN A 53 10.71 5.44 -1.53
CA GLN A 53 9.35 5.85 -1.22
C GLN A 53 9.38 7.03 -0.24
N LEU A 54 8.45 7.95 -0.40
CA LEU A 54 8.19 9.05 0.52
C LEU A 54 6.74 8.92 1.00
N GLY A 55 6.53 8.92 2.30
CA GLY A 55 5.21 8.93 2.92
C GLY A 55 5.00 10.19 3.74
N LEU A 56 3.77 10.70 3.72
CA LEU A 56 3.28 11.75 4.61
C LEU A 56 1.97 11.28 5.21
N ALA A 57 1.78 11.48 6.49
CA ALA A 57 0.57 11.15 7.21
C ALA A 57 0.16 12.31 8.12
N TRP A 58 -1.12 12.48 8.25
CA TRP A 58 -1.77 13.41 9.16
C TRP A 58 -2.77 12.64 10.02
N ASP A 59 -2.65 12.82 11.33
CA ASP A 59 -3.59 12.31 12.32
C ASP A 59 -4.32 13.48 12.95
N GLY A 60 -5.64 13.50 12.81
CA GLY A 60 -6.51 14.56 13.26
C GLY A 60 -7.39 14.15 14.45
N ASP A 61 -8.18 15.10 14.92
CA ASP A 61 -9.11 14.89 16.03
C ASP A 61 -10.18 13.83 15.71
N ALA A 62 -10.73 13.20 16.75
CA ALA A 62 -11.81 12.22 16.66
C ALA A 62 -11.49 11.00 15.76
N GLY A 63 -10.21 10.65 15.63
CA GLY A 63 -9.75 9.50 14.88
C GLY A 63 -9.69 9.67 13.36
N TRP A 64 -9.86 10.89 12.83
CA TRP A 64 -9.66 11.14 11.41
C TRP A 64 -8.18 11.09 11.04
N TYR A 65 -7.87 10.51 9.91
CA TYR A 65 -6.51 10.47 9.36
C TYR A 65 -6.52 10.58 7.83
N ALA A 66 -5.43 11.06 7.29
CA ALA A 66 -5.17 11.09 5.85
C ALA A 66 -3.68 10.93 5.58
N GLY A 67 -3.33 10.50 4.38
CA GLY A 67 -1.94 10.45 4.00
C GLY A 67 -1.73 10.29 2.50
N ALA A 68 -0.46 10.41 2.13
CA ALA A 68 0.00 10.25 0.77
C ALA A 68 1.30 9.45 0.76
N GLN A 69 1.47 8.59 -0.23
CA GLN A 69 2.71 7.90 -0.50
C GLN A 69 3.11 8.11 -1.96
N LEU A 70 4.37 8.44 -2.16
CA LEU A 70 5.01 8.54 -3.48
C LEU A 70 6.07 7.45 -3.55
N ALA A 71 6.03 6.64 -4.60
CA ALA A 71 7.03 5.61 -4.82
C ALA A 71 7.53 5.61 -6.26
N HIS A 72 8.79 5.23 -6.46
CA HIS A 72 9.27 4.99 -7.81
C HIS A 72 8.76 3.64 -8.31
N ALA A 73 7.93 3.68 -9.36
CA ALA A 73 7.32 2.50 -9.97
C ALA A 73 7.91 2.19 -11.35
N ARG A 74 7.88 0.90 -11.70
CA ARG A 74 8.29 0.39 -13.02
C ARG A 74 7.35 -0.73 -13.44
N PHE A 75 6.54 -0.44 -14.45
CA PHE A 75 5.58 -1.38 -15.02
C PHE A 75 6.05 -1.74 -16.42
N SER A 76 6.58 -2.93 -16.62
CA SER A 76 7.07 -3.37 -17.94
C SER A 76 8.07 -2.36 -18.55
N GLN A 77 7.66 -1.64 -19.56
CA GLN A 77 8.48 -0.63 -20.23
C GLN A 77 8.28 0.79 -19.69
N HIS A 78 7.30 1.01 -18.80
CA HIS A 78 6.98 2.32 -18.25
C HIS A 78 7.72 2.53 -16.92
N ARG A 79 8.23 3.74 -16.74
CA ARG A 79 8.84 4.20 -15.49
C ARG A 79 8.15 5.49 -15.08
N GLY A 80 7.87 5.63 -13.81
CA GLY A 80 7.23 6.82 -13.29
C GLY A 80 7.04 6.75 -11.80
N ALA A 81 6.23 7.65 -11.27
CA ALA A 81 5.80 7.65 -9.89
C ALA A 81 4.50 6.84 -9.74
N ALA A 82 4.41 6.10 -8.65
CA ALA A 82 3.14 5.63 -8.10
C ALA A 82 2.77 6.52 -6.93
N VAL A 83 1.56 7.06 -6.96
CA VAL A 83 0.99 7.89 -5.91
C VAL A 83 -0.17 7.12 -5.29
N LEU A 84 -0.14 6.99 -3.96
CA LEU A 84 -1.24 6.46 -3.18
C LEU A 84 -1.71 7.57 -2.25
N LEU A 85 -3.02 7.86 -2.29
CA LEU A 85 -3.69 8.78 -1.37
C LEU A 85 -4.69 7.98 -0.56
N TYR A 86 -4.73 8.22 0.73
CA TYR A 86 -5.69 7.56 1.60
C TYR A 86 -6.24 8.49 2.66
N GLY A 87 -7.42 8.17 3.15
CA GLY A 87 -8.01 8.83 4.30
C GLY A 87 -9.14 8.01 4.87
N GLY A 88 -9.37 8.20 6.16
CA GLY A 88 -10.36 7.40 6.87
C GLY A 88 -10.59 7.88 8.29
N ARG A 89 -11.28 7.04 9.03
CA ARG A 89 -11.56 7.27 10.44
C ARG A 89 -11.40 5.99 11.23
N VAL A 90 -10.75 6.10 12.38
CA VAL A 90 -10.66 5.07 13.42
C VAL A 90 -11.67 5.38 14.53
N ILE A 91 -12.34 4.36 15.04
CA ILE A 91 -13.23 4.44 16.20
C ILE A 91 -12.91 3.31 17.17
N GLU A 92 -12.89 3.58 18.46
CA GLU A 92 -12.78 2.54 19.47
C GLU A 92 -14.07 1.72 19.50
N LEU A 93 -13.97 0.41 19.33
CA LEU A 93 -15.09 -0.53 19.44
C LEU A 93 -15.19 -1.10 20.86
N THR A 94 -14.05 -1.52 21.38
CA THR A 94 -13.88 -1.99 22.76
C THR A 94 -12.43 -1.71 23.19
N PRO A 95 -12.12 -1.68 24.50
CA PRO A 95 -10.73 -1.50 24.93
C PRO A 95 -9.75 -2.48 24.25
N GLY A 96 -8.79 -1.93 23.52
CA GLY A 96 -7.77 -2.69 22.79
C GLY A 96 -8.20 -3.21 21.40
N LEU A 97 -9.40 -2.84 20.92
CA LEU A 97 -9.87 -3.15 19.57
C LEU A 97 -10.53 -1.92 18.94
N ASP A 98 -9.96 -1.43 17.86
CA ASP A 98 -10.49 -0.35 17.06
C ASP A 98 -11.06 -0.86 15.75
N GLY A 99 -12.06 -0.14 15.23
CA GLY A 99 -12.56 -0.27 13.87
C GLY A 99 -12.09 0.88 13.02
N GLU A 100 -11.87 0.64 11.74
CA GLU A 100 -11.56 1.70 10.78
C GLU A 100 -12.37 1.55 9.50
N ALA A 101 -12.59 2.69 8.82
CA ALA A 101 -13.13 2.72 7.47
C ALA A 101 -12.50 3.90 6.71
N GLY A 102 -12.29 3.73 5.41
CA GLY A 102 -11.67 4.76 4.61
C GLY A 102 -11.69 4.49 3.11
N LEU A 103 -10.96 5.35 2.41
CA LEU A 103 -10.79 5.35 0.96
C LEU A 103 -9.32 5.35 0.61
N VAL A 104 -8.97 4.67 -0.48
CA VAL A 104 -7.63 4.71 -1.09
C VAL A 104 -7.79 5.03 -2.58
N ALA A 105 -6.93 5.91 -3.09
CA ALA A 105 -6.80 6.18 -4.51
C ALA A 105 -5.37 5.88 -4.94
N HIS A 106 -5.23 5.11 -6.00
CA HIS A 106 -3.97 4.75 -6.65
C HIS A 106 -3.87 5.49 -7.99
N ALA A 107 -2.76 6.17 -8.22
CA ALA A 107 -2.48 6.85 -9.47
C ALA A 107 -1.06 6.53 -9.94
N TYR A 108 -0.91 6.31 -11.24
CA TYR A 108 0.36 5.90 -11.83
C TYR A 108 0.75 6.84 -12.95
N GLU A 109 1.90 7.50 -12.78
CA GLU A 109 2.48 8.35 -13.82
C GLU A 109 2.77 7.55 -15.09
N ASN A 110 2.43 8.14 -16.25
CA ASN A 110 2.60 7.57 -17.60
C ASN A 110 1.75 6.32 -17.92
N VAL A 111 0.92 5.84 -16.99
CA VAL A 111 0.01 4.71 -17.17
C VAL A 111 -1.31 4.94 -16.43
N SER A 112 -1.90 6.12 -16.57
CA SER A 112 -3.13 6.52 -15.88
C SER A 112 -4.35 5.63 -16.17
N SER A 113 -4.27 4.77 -17.19
CA SER A 113 -5.29 3.72 -17.42
C SER A 113 -5.29 2.65 -16.33
N TYR A 114 -4.30 2.64 -15.45
CA TYR A 114 -4.22 1.74 -14.30
C TYR A 114 -4.61 2.41 -12.98
N ASP A 115 -5.03 3.67 -13.02
CA ASP A 115 -5.52 4.36 -11.84
C ASP A 115 -6.79 3.70 -11.32
N TYR A 116 -6.91 3.53 -10.01
CA TYR A 116 -8.09 2.93 -9.41
C TYR A 116 -8.31 3.40 -7.97
N GLN A 117 -9.48 3.05 -7.45
CA GLN A 117 -9.87 3.43 -6.10
C GLN A 117 -10.41 2.24 -5.33
N GLU A 118 -10.31 2.31 -4.02
CA GLU A 118 -10.82 1.30 -3.10
C GLU A 118 -11.50 1.95 -1.91
N VAL A 119 -12.56 1.33 -1.45
CA VAL A 119 -13.08 1.55 -0.10
C VAL A 119 -12.53 0.44 0.79
N TYR A 120 -12.29 0.72 2.06
CA TYR A 120 -11.84 -0.31 2.98
C TYR A 120 -12.49 -0.19 4.35
N VAL A 121 -12.53 -1.31 5.04
CA VAL A 121 -12.86 -1.44 6.45
C VAL A 121 -11.80 -2.28 7.13
N GLY A 122 -11.60 -2.07 8.42
CA GLY A 122 -10.59 -2.81 9.16
C GLY A 122 -10.89 -2.95 10.64
N LEU A 123 -10.16 -3.86 11.25
CA LEU A 123 -10.04 -4.05 12.69
C LEU A 123 -8.58 -3.90 13.08
N LEU A 124 -8.31 -3.13 14.11
CA LEU A 124 -6.99 -2.81 14.61
C LEU A 124 -6.89 -3.32 16.05
N GLY A 125 -6.03 -4.30 16.28
CA GLY A 125 -5.62 -4.73 17.59
C GLY A 125 -4.24 -4.17 17.94
N GLU A 126 -3.78 -4.37 19.16
CA GLU A 126 -2.50 -3.85 19.66
C GLU A 126 -1.29 -4.25 18.80
N ARG A 127 -1.31 -5.45 18.22
CA ARG A 127 -0.15 -6.04 17.51
C ARG A 127 -0.50 -6.58 16.13
N TRP A 128 -1.75 -6.43 15.72
CA TRP A 128 -2.26 -6.94 14.45
C TRP A 128 -3.31 -6.00 13.86
N ASN A 129 -3.48 -6.11 12.55
CA ASN A 129 -4.64 -5.54 11.89
C ASN A 129 -5.19 -6.51 10.83
N LEU A 130 -6.48 -6.39 10.60
CA LEU A 130 -7.22 -7.08 9.55
C LEU A 130 -7.93 -6.01 8.71
N ARG A 131 -7.72 -5.99 7.40
CA ARG A 131 -8.37 -5.05 6.49
C ARG A 131 -8.99 -5.77 5.30
N ALA A 132 -10.10 -5.22 4.81
CA ALA A 132 -10.74 -5.65 3.58
C ALA A 132 -10.94 -4.44 2.66
N TYR A 133 -10.44 -4.51 1.43
CA TYR A 133 -10.50 -3.48 0.41
C TYR A 133 -11.37 -3.93 -0.74
N LEU A 134 -12.29 -3.08 -1.18
CA LEU A 134 -13.15 -3.32 -2.32
C LEU A 134 -12.87 -2.27 -3.40
N SER A 135 -12.47 -2.72 -4.59
CA SER A 135 -12.36 -1.88 -5.78
C SER A 135 -13.48 -2.19 -6.77
N PRO A 136 -14.18 -1.18 -7.28
CA PRO A 136 -15.15 -1.37 -8.37
C PRO A 136 -14.48 -1.57 -9.73
N ASP A 137 -13.24 -1.10 -9.89
CA ASP A 137 -12.48 -1.14 -11.15
C ASP A 137 -10.97 -1.28 -10.85
N TYR A 138 -10.55 -2.48 -10.51
CA TYR A 138 -9.18 -2.77 -10.10
C TYR A 138 -8.20 -2.62 -11.26
N TYR A 139 -7.25 -1.70 -11.14
CA TYR A 139 -6.31 -1.30 -12.19
C TYR A 139 -6.97 -0.83 -13.50
N GLY A 140 -8.16 -0.23 -13.45
CA GLY A 140 -8.81 0.31 -14.64
C GLY A 140 -9.17 -0.72 -15.71
N ILE A 141 -9.26 -2.00 -15.36
CA ILE A 141 -9.49 -3.10 -16.32
C ILE A 141 -10.95 -3.58 -16.35
N GLY A 142 -11.86 -2.85 -15.70
CA GLY A 142 -13.26 -3.20 -15.64
C GLY A 142 -13.58 -4.37 -14.71
N GLN A 143 -12.63 -4.82 -13.88
CA GLN A 143 -12.85 -5.90 -12.92
C GLN A 143 -13.00 -5.36 -11.50
N ARG A 144 -13.97 -5.89 -10.77
CA ARG A 144 -14.08 -5.67 -9.33
C ARG A 144 -13.09 -6.54 -8.60
N SER A 145 -12.59 -6.07 -7.46
CA SER A 145 -11.76 -6.89 -6.60
C SER A 145 -12.10 -6.73 -5.11
N LEU A 146 -11.89 -7.79 -4.38
CA LEU A 146 -11.83 -7.81 -2.93
C LEU A 146 -10.45 -8.29 -2.51
N TYR A 147 -9.76 -7.48 -1.71
CA TYR A 147 -8.51 -7.86 -1.08
C TYR A 147 -8.70 -7.85 0.42
N ALA A 148 -8.46 -8.99 1.06
CA ALA A 148 -8.43 -9.10 2.52
C ALA A 148 -7.00 -9.37 2.96
N GLU A 149 -6.54 -8.67 4.01
CA GLU A 149 -5.20 -8.84 4.54
C GLU A 149 -5.20 -8.90 6.06
N PHE A 150 -4.28 -9.69 6.59
CA PHE A 150 -3.93 -9.73 8.00
C PHE A 150 -2.45 -9.43 8.18
N ASN A 151 -2.14 -8.48 9.05
CA ASN A 151 -0.78 -8.08 9.38
C ASN A 151 -0.53 -8.29 10.87
N LEU A 152 0.68 -8.74 11.20
CA LEU A 152 1.12 -9.01 12.57
C LEU A 152 2.51 -8.40 12.80
N ARG A 153 2.70 -7.75 13.96
CA ARG A 153 4.00 -7.33 14.47
C ARG A 153 4.14 -7.81 15.91
N TRP A 154 5.01 -8.80 16.14
CA TRP A 154 5.19 -9.42 17.45
C TRP A 154 6.57 -9.11 18.02
N PRO A 155 6.66 -8.38 19.14
CA PRO A 155 7.94 -8.09 19.78
C PRO A 155 8.61 -9.40 20.25
N LEU A 156 9.87 -9.59 19.86
CA LEU A 156 10.69 -10.74 20.25
C LEU A 156 11.64 -10.37 21.38
N MET A 157 12.29 -9.22 21.25
CA MET A 157 13.20 -8.63 22.23
C MET A 157 13.27 -7.12 22.03
N LYS A 158 13.99 -6.40 22.89
CA LYS A 158 14.13 -4.94 22.78
C LYS A 158 14.64 -4.55 21.37
N GLY A 159 13.87 -3.74 20.67
CA GLY A 159 14.18 -3.26 19.33
C GLY A 159 14.04 -4.28 18.20
N VAL A 160 13.59 -5.51 18.47
CA VAL A 160 13.39 -6.55 17.45
C VAL A 160 11.98 -7.10 17.49
N ALA A 161 11.32 -7.19 16.33
CA ALA A 161 9.99 -7.79 16.20
C ALA A 161 9.93 -8.75 15.01
N ALA A 162 9.17 -9.83 15.16
CA ALA A 162 8.72 -10.61 14.03
C ALA A 162 7.62 -9.84 13.29
N VAL A 163 7.64 -9.89 11.96
CA VAL A 163 6.62 -9.30 11.11
C VAL A 163 6.01 -10.38 10.21
N GLY A 164 4.69 -10.39 10.13
CA GLY A 164 3.92 -11.32 9.34
C GLY A 164 2.84 -10.61 8.54
N HIS A 165 2.55 -11.13 7.36
CA HIS A 165 1.45 -10.68 6.53
C HIS A 165 0.92 -11.86 5.73
N VAL A 166 -0.40 -11.91 5.59
CA VAL A 166 -1.10 -12.76 4.64
C VAL A 166 -2.20 -11.96 3.97
N GLY A 167 -2.29 -12.06 2.65
CA GLY A 167 -3.29 -11.38 1.84
C GLY A 167 -3.99 -12.34 0.89
N LEU A 168 -5.26 -12.07 0.59
CA LEU A 168 -6.07 -12.80 -0.36
C LEU A 168 -6.79 -11.81 -1.27
N LEU A 169 -6.41 -11.80 -2.55
CA LEU A 169 -7.03 -10.99 -3.59
C LEU A 169 -7.94 -11.86 -4.44
N HIS A 170 -9.21 -11.50 -4.57
CA HIS A 170 -10.17 -12.13 -5.46
C HIS A 170 -10.77 -11.10 -6.42
N GLY A 171 -10.85 -11.43 -7.70
CA GLY A 171 -11.45 -10.59 -8.74
C GLY A 171 -12.68 -11.23 -9.37
N TRP A 172 -13.65 -10.40 -9.78
CA TRP A 172 -14.85 -10.87 -10.49
C TRP A 172 -15.41 -9.78 -11.39
N GLY A 173 -16.23 -10.20 -12.37
CA GLY A 173 -16.86 -9.29 -13.33
C GLY A 173 -15.88 -8.73 -14.37
N GLY A 174 -16.39 -7.92 -15.28
CA GLY A 174 -15.59 -7.28 -16.31
C GLY A 174 -15.14 -8.22 -17.44
N GLN A 175 -14.42 -7.67 -18.41
CA GLN A 175 -13.73 -8.48 -19.40
C GLN A 175 -12.52 -9.16 -18.76
N VAL A 176 -12.37 -10.44 -19.02
CA VAL A 176 -11.17 -11.16 -18.60
C VAL A 176 -9.98 -10.51 -19.31
N SER A 177 -9.15 -9.82 -18.55
CA SER A 177 -7.89 -9.28 -19.08
C SER A 177 -7.12 -10.43 -19.73
N PRO A 178 -6.55 -10.26 -20.94
CA PRO A 178 -5.69 -11.27 -21.56
C PRO A 178 -4.46 -11.59 -20.67
N TYR A 179 -4.23 -10.78 -19.67
CA TYR A 179 -3.14 -10.90 -18.70
C TYR A 179 -3.59 -11.50 -17.35
N ALA A 180 -4.89 -11.68 -17.14
CA ALA A 180 -5.39 -12.43 -16.00
C ALA A 180 -5.19 -13.93 -16.25
N ASP A 181 -4.78 -14.66 -15.21
CA ASP A 181 -4.89 -16.11 -15.25
C ASP A 181 -6.39 -16.45 -15.14
N SER A 182 -7.04 -16.61 -16.29
CA SER A 182 -8.49 -16.86 -16.40
C SER A 182 -8.97 -18.11 -15.64
N ARG A 183 -8.04 -18.95 -15.20
CA ARG A 183 -8.33 -20.19 -14.46
C ARG A 183 -8.42 -19.96 -12.96
N ASN A 184 -7.86 -18.87 -12.44
CA ASN A 184 -7.85 -18.60 -11.01
C ASN A 184 -8.00 -17.10 -10.74
N ALA A 185 -9.23 -16.69 -10.41
CA ALA A 185 -9.55 -15.32 -10.04
C ALA A 185 -8.96 -14.90 -8.68
N THR A 186 -8.33 -15.81 -7.95
CA THR A 186 -7.83 -15.60 -6.59
C THR A 186 -6.32 -15.71 -6.54
N ARG A 187 -5.68 -14.78 -5.82
CA ARG A 187 -4.24 -14.81 -5.51
C ARG A 187 -4.04 -14.62 -4.02
N MET A 188 -3.24 -15.47 -3.43
CA MET A 188 -2.74 -15.32 -2.06
C MET A 188 -1.33 -14.75 -2.08
N ASP A 189 -1.02 -13.90 -1.13
CA ASP A 189 0.34 -13.45 -0.87
C ASP A 189 0.69 -13.53 0.62
N VAL A 190 1.99 -13.67 0.89
CA VAL A 190 2.52 -13.79 2.24
C VAL A 190 3.83 -13.03 2.36
N ARG A 191 4.10 -12.50 3.56
CA ARG A 191 5.38 -11.93 3.95
C ARG A 191 5.70 -12.35 5.39
N LEU A 192 6.90 -12.86 5.59
CA LEU A 192 7.42 -13.27 6.90
C LEU A 192 8.82 -12.73 7.08
N GLY A 193 9.09 -12.10 8.20
CA GLY A 193 10.39 -11.47 8.42
C GLY A 193 10.60 -10.99 9.84
N ALA A 194 11.64 -10.17 9.97
CA ALA A 194 11.97 -9.47 11.20
C ALA A 194 12.26 -8.00 10.91
N SER A 195 11.99 -7.16 11.90
CA SER A 195 12.37 -5.76 11.89
C SER A 195 13.24 -5.43 13.08
N TRP A 196 14.17 -4.52 12.89
CA TRP A 196 15.11 -4.00 13.86
C TRP A 196 14.99 -2.49 13.96
N GLN A 197 14.68 -1.99 15.13
CA GLN A 197 14.70 -0.57 15.42
C GLN A 197 16.16 -0.15 15.64
N LEU A 198 16.73 0.61 14.70
CA LEU A 198 18.12 1.04 14.71
C LEU A 198 18.35 2.31 15.56
N GLY A 199 17.28 3.04 15.85
CA GLY A 199 17.27 4.28 16.63
C GLY A 199 15.89 4.93 16.63
N ALA A 200 15.78 6.16 17.14
CA ALA A 200 14.53 6.89 17.09
C ALA A 200 14.13 7.11 15.62
N GLY A 201 12.94 6.61 15.25
CA GLY A 201 12.38 6.76 13.90
C GLY A 201 13.03 5.92 12.80
N SER A 202 13.99 5.02 13.09
CA SER A 202 14.64 4.20 12.04
C SER A 202 14.35 2.71 12.24
N ASP A 203 13.86 2.04 11.22
CA ASP A 203 13.51 0.61 11.21
C ASP A 203 14.13 -0.09 9.99
N LEU A 204 14.87 -1.16 10.22
CA LEU A 204 15.39 -2.04 9.18
C LEU A 204 14.57 -3.32 9.16
N GLN A 205 14.03 -3.70 8.02
CA GLN A 205 13.23 -4.91 7.86
C GLN A 205 13.85 -5.86 6.84
N LEU A 206 13.96 -7.13 7.20
CA LEU A 206 14.28 -8.22 6.29
C LEU A 206 13.11 -9.19 6.25
N ALA A 207 12.53 -9.41 5.07
CA ALA A 207 11.36 -10.28 4.95
C ALA A 207 11.42 -11.14 3.69
N TRP A 208 11.08 -12.40 3.82
CA TRP A 208 10.74 -13.26 2.72
C TRP A 208 9.29 -12.98 2.29
N THR A 209 9.07 -12.87 0.96
CA THR A 209 7.76 -12.62 0.38
C THR A 209 7.45 -13.68 -0.68
N ALA A 210 6.19 -14.07 -0.76
CA ALA A 210 5.71 -14.97 -1.81
C ALA A 210 4.31 -14.57 -2.26
N ALA A 211 4.03 -14.77 -3.56
CA ALA A 211 2.69 -14.64 -4.13
C ALA A 211 2.33 -15.86 -4.95
N GLY A 212 1.08 -16.28 -4.84
CA GLY A 212 0.48 -17.33 -5.65
C GLY A 212 0.34 -16.93 -7.13
N ARG A 213 -0.12 -17.86 -7.94
CA ARG A 213 -0.57 -17.59 -9.31
C ARG A 213 -2.04 -17.19 -9.28
N GLY A 214 -2.49 -16.43 -10.30
CA GLY A 214 -3.86 -15.99 -10.42
C GLY A 214 -4.08 -14.56 -9.93
N GLY A 215 -5.35 -14.22 -9.73
CA GLY A 215 -5.84 -12.89 -9.40
C GLY A 215 -6.35 -12.14 -10.61
N PRO A 216 -7.10 -11.03 -10.41
CA PRO A 216 -7.76 -10.29 -11.47
C PRO A 216 -6.81 -9.61 -12.45
N TYR A 217 -5.63 -9.24 -11.98
CA TYR A 217 -4.57 -8.64 -12.77
C TYR A 217 -3.21 -9.16 -12.30
N THR A 218 -2.38 -9.60 -13.26
CA THR A 218 -0.99 -9.94 -13.01
C THR A 218 -0.12 -9.07 -13.90
N TRP A 219 0.89 -8.40 -13.33
CA TRP A 219 1.93 -7.74 -14.12
C TRP A 219 2.57 -8.78 -15.02
N MET A 220 2.59 -8.53 -16.32
CA MET A 220 3.04 -9.51 -17.31
C MET A 220 4.49 -9.93 -17.16
N ASP A 221 5.31 -9.07 -16.60
CA ASP A 221 6.72 -9.30 -16.61
C ASP A 221 7.20 -9.92 -15.32
N ALA A 222 7.91 -11.01 -15.49
CA ALA A 222 9.01 -11.54 -14.67
C ALA A 222 9.08 -11.08 -13.19
N THR A 223 7.93 -10.72 -12.59
CA THR A 223 7.87 -10.48 -11.16
C THR A 223 8.22 -11.77 -10.46
N ARG A 224 9.32 -11.76 -9.74
CA ARG A 224 9.70 -12.89 -8.89
C ARG A 224 8.60 -13.12 -7.88
N ARG A 225 7.93 -14.26 -7.98
CA ARG A 225 6.85 -14.60 -7.04
C ARG A 225 7.34 -14.92 -5.64
N ARG A 226 8.63 -15.20 -5.49
CA ARG A 226 9.30 -15.45 -4.20
C ARG A 226 10.60 -14.69 -4.19
N THR A 227 10.83 -13.92 -3.14
CA THR A 227 12.07 -13.15 -2.97
C THR A 227 12.27 -12.78 -1.51
N VAL A 228 13.47 -12.32 -1.19
CA VAL A 228 13.77 -11.65 0.07
C VAL A 228 13.87 -10.16 -0.20
N VAL A 229 13.21 -9.37 0.62
CA VAL A 229 13.21 -7.91 0.54
C VAL A 229 13.87 -7.36 1.79
N LEU A 230 14.84 -6.48 1.59
CA LEU A 230 15.44 -5.64 2.62
C LEU A 230 14.88 -4.23 2.45
N GLY A 231 14.41 -3.65 3.55
CA GLY A 231 13.87 -2.29 3.58
C GLY A 231 14.42 -1.51 4.77
N LEU A 232 14.78 -0.26 4.55
CA LEU A 232 15.13 0.71 5.57
C LEU A 232 14.10 1.83 5.52
N THR A 233 13.48 2.15 6.65
CA THR A 233 12.53 3.27 6.79
C THR A 233 13.05 4.21 7.87
N VAL A 234 12.98 5.51 7.57
CA VAL A 234 13.29 6.60 8.51
C VAL A 234 12.07 7.49 8.60
N ALA A 235 11.58 7.73 9.83
CA ALA A 235 10.50 8.64 10.15
C ALA A 235 11.05 9.99 10.65
N PHE A 236 10.37 11.10 10.36
CA PHE A 236 10.73 12.46 10.79
C PHE A 236 9.48 13.31 11.01
#